data_81a59ecd10e724b51929f1021dc6f8e8
#
_entry.id   81a59ecd10e724b51929f1021dc6f8e8
#
_cell.length_a   1.000
_cell.length_b   1.000
_cell.length_c   1.000
_cell.angle_alpha   90.00
_cell.angle_beta   90.00
_cell.angle_gamma   90.00
#
_symmetry.space_group_name_H-M   'P 1'
#
loop_
_entity.id
_entity.type
_entity.pdbx_description
1 polymer ?
#
loop_
_entity_poly.entity_id
_entity_poly.type
_entity_poly.pdbx_seq_one_letter_code
_entity_poly.pdbx_strand_id
1 'polypeptide(L)'
;MFKVDLSRWLLAMVSMLVVGSAAVAADKPNVVILATGGTIAGAGADVTNSATYQAAKVPVDKLIAGIPQLKTIAEVRGEQVFQIASESFTNDNLVTLGKRVSLLVKQGDVDGVVITHGTDTLEE
;
A
#
# COMPACT_ATOMS: atom_id res chain seq x y z
N MET A 1 23.40 64.08 -12.37
CA MET A 1 23.64 62.87 -13.22
C MET A 1 23.92 61.71 -12.29
N PHE A 2 22.85 60.92 -11.93
CA PHE A 2 23.00 59.79 -11.02
C PHE A 2 23.59 58.59 -11.77
N LYS A 3 24.83 58.23 -11.42
CA LYS A 3 25.44 56.97 -11.91
C LYS A 3 24.78 55.81 -11.14
N VAL A 4 23.90 55.07 -11.78
CA VAL A 4 23.36 53.84 -11.26
C VAL A 4 24.44 52.79 -11.32
N ASP A 5 24.88 52.30 -10.17
CA ASP A 5 25.93 51.30 -10.03
C ASP A 5 25.38 49.90 -10.40
N LEU A 6 25.53 49.57 -11.67
CA LEU A 6 25.01 48.35 -12.28
C LEU A 6 25.54 47.05 -11.59
N SER A 7 26.70 47.17 -10.94
CA SER A 7 27.34 46.05 -10.25
C SER A 7 26.57 45.61 -8.97
N ARG A 8 25.92 46.57 -8.30
CA ARG A 8 25.15 46.31 -7.07
C ARG A 8 23.81 45.62 -7.38
N TRP A 9 23.23 45.89 -8.55
CA TRP A 9 21.99 45.22 -9.01
C TRP A 9 22.24 43.80 -9.50
N LEU A 10 23.41 43.53 -10.13
CA LEU A 10 23.81 42.18 -10.53
C LEU A 10 24.04 41.24 -9.33
N LEU A 11 24.63 41.75 -8.23
CA LEU A 11 24.80 40.99 -7.00
C LEU A 11 23.48 40.70 -6.32
N ALA A 12 22.51 41.61 -6.35
CA ALA A 12 21.18 41.38 -5.78
C ALA A 12 20.35 40.37 -6.59
N MET A 13 20.51 40.32 -7.91
CA MET A 13 19.84 39.31 -8.76
C MET A 13 20.41 37.90 -8.62
N VAL A 14 21.72 37.78 -8.41
CA VAL A 14 22.34 36.44 -8.21
C VAL A 14 21.98 35.83 -6.85
N SER A 15 21.71 36.65 -5.82
CA SER A 15 21.30 36.17 -4.50
C SER A 15 19.87 35.63 -4.48
N MET A 16 19.04 35.93 -5.48
CA MET A 16 17.63 35.50 -5.52
C MET A 16 17.40 34.16 -6.25
N LEU A 17 18.46 33.61 -6.87
CA LEU A 17 18.36 32.34 -7.63
C LEU A 17 18.80 31.11 -6.85
N VAL A 18 19.12 31.20 -5.55
CA VAL A 18 19.48 30.08 -4.71
C VAL A 18 18.39 29.86 -3.63
N VAL A 19 17.12 29.96 -4.02
CA VAL A 19 16.08 29.25 -3.31
C VAL A 19 16.09 27.82 -3.89
N GLY A 20 17.08 27.04 -3.44
CA GLY A 20 17.10 25.63 -3.70
C GLY A 20 15.75 25.05 -3.26
N SER A 21 15.00 24.49 -4.20
CA SER A 21 13.90 23.62 -3.90
C SER A 21 14.48 22.47 -3.07
N ALA A 22 14.43 22.60 -1.75
CA ALA A 22 14.57 21.45 -0.89
C ALA A 22 13.44 20.53 -1.34
N ALA A 23 13.78 19.50 -2.11
CA ALA A 23 12.87 18.40 -2.36
C ALA A 23 12.57 17.83 -0.98
N VAL A 24 11.44 18.20 -0.39
CA VAL A 24 10.89 17.54 0.77
C VAL A 24 10.66 16.11 0.26
N ALA A 25 11.48 15.18 0.72
CA ALA A 25 11.20 13.77 0.51
C ALA A 25 9.79 13.56 1.10
N ALA A 26 8.81 13.36 0.23
CA ALA A 26 7.47 13.07 0.69
C ALA A 26 7.56 11.78 1.51
N ASP A 27 7.03 11.82 2.73
CA ASP A 27 6.92 10.62 3.54
C ASP A 27 6.17 9.55 2.74
N LYS A 28 6.62 8.31 2.87
CA LYS A 28 5.96 7.20 2.18
C LYS A 28 4.52 7.07 2.70
N PRO A 29 3.56 6.79 1.81
CA PRO A 29 2.18 6.57 2.24
C PRO A 29 2.07 5.34 3.15
N ASN A 30 1.23 5.43 4.17
CA ASN A 30 0.88 4.34 5.05
C ASN A 30 -0.25 3.52 4.44
N VAL A 31 0.05 2.28 4.04
CA VAL A 31 -0.91 1.40 3.37
C VAL A 31 -1.20 0.18 4.24
N VAL A 32 -2.48 -0.12 4.41
CA VAL A 32 -2.93 -1.33 5.11
C VAL A 32 -3.43 -2.35 4.10
N ILE A 33 -2.88 -3.57 4.15
CA ILE A 33 -3.35 -4.71 3.36
C ILE A 33 -4.27 -5.55 4.24
N LEU A 34 -5.56 -5.58 3.90
CA LEU A 34 -6.55 -6.46 4.50
C LEU A 34 -6.61 -7.77 3.74
N ALA A 35 -6.15 -8.85 4.35
CA ALA A 35 -6.16 -10.16 3.72
C ALA A 35 -7.38 -10.98 4.15
N THR A 36 -8.09 -11.51 3.15
CA THR A 36 -9.24 -12.39 3.37
C THR A 36 -8.94 -13.87 3.13
N GLY A 37 -7.74 -14.17 2.60
CA GLY A 37 -7.35 -15.52 2.18
C GLY A 37 -7.45 -15.69 0.67
N GLY A 38 -8.17 -16.69 0.21
CA GLY A 38 -8.41 -16.97 -1.20
C GLY A 38 -7.18 -17.47 -1.97
N THR A 39 -7.26 -17.36 -3.29
CA THR A 39 -6.27 -17.92 -4.23
C THR A 39 -4.89 -17.29 -4.10
N ILE A 40 -4.80 -15.98 -3.88
CA ILE A 40 -3.52 -15.28 -3.70
C ILE A 40 -2.74 -15.79 -2.47
N ALA A 41 -3.47 -16.24 -1.47
CA ALA A 41 -2.93 -16.82 -0.24
C ALA A 41 -2.83 -18.36 -0.33
N GLY A 42 -2.87 -18.92 -1.51
CA GLY A 42 -2.78 -20.35 -1.74
C GLY A 42 -1.37 -20.90 -1.63
N ALA A 43 -1.27 -22.15 -1.21
CA ALA A 43 -0.02 -22.91 -1.21
C ALA A 43 -0.29 -24.36 -1.59
N GLY A 44 0.70 -24.99 -2.21
CA GLY A 44 0.72 -26.44 -2.49
C GLY A 44 1.99 -27.06 -1.94
N ALA A 45 1.92 -28.34 -1.61
CA ALA A 45 3.08 -29.11 -1.16
C ALA A 45 4.11 -29.31 -2.29
N ASP A 46 3.66 -29.27 -3.55
CA ASP A 46 4.47 -29.45 -4.75
C ASP A 46 4.03 -28.46 -5.82
N VAL A 47 4.99 -27.62 -6.26
CA VAL A 47 4.77 -26.60 -7.31
C VAL A 47 4.43 -27.18 -8.68
N THR A 48 4.75 -28.45 -8.90
CA THR A 48 4.49 -29.17 -10.16
C THR A 48 3.17 -29.95 -10.13
N ASN A 49 2.52 -30.04 -8.97
CA ASN A 49 1.29 -30.81 -8.78
C ASN A 49 0.17 -29.90 -8.25
N SER A 50 -0.68 -29.43 -9.15
CA SER A 50 -1.84 -28.57 -8.82
C SER A 50 -2.87 -29.25 -7.90
N ALA A 51 -2.89 -30.58 -7.85
CA ALA A 51 -3.79 -31.32 -6.94
C ALA A 51 -3.46 -31.11 -5.45
N THR A 52 -2.24 -30.63 -5.14
CA THR A 52 -1.84 -30.31 -3.75
C THR A 52 -2.13 -28.87 -3.37
N TYR A 53 -2.63 -28.06 -4.29
CA TYR A 53 -2.98 -26.66 -4.02
C TYR A 53 -4.13 -26.54 -3.02
N GLN A 54 -3.94 -25.64 -2.06
CA GLN A 54 -4.96 -25.26 -1.09
C GLN A 54 -5.00 -23.73 -0.98
N ALA A 55 -6.17 -23.14 -1.17
CA ALA A 55 -6.38 -21.71 -0.99
C ALA A 55 -6.20 -21.30 0.48
N ALA A 56 -5.97 -20.03 0.72
CA ALA A 56 -5.93 -19.41 2.05
C ALA A 56 -4.94 -20.04 3.05
N LYS A 57 -3.80 -20.55 2.60
CA LYS A 57 -2.80 -21.17 3.49
C LYS A 57 -1.68 -20.22 3.92
N VAL A 58 -1.41 -19.18 3.14
CA VAL A 58 -0.31 -18.25 3.38
C VAL A 58 -0.84 -17.01 4.11
N PRO A 59 -0.34 -16.71 5.32
CA PRO A 59 -0.75 -15.52 6.06
C PRO A 59 -0.20 -14.25 5.42
N VAL A 60 -0.88 -13.12 5.65
CA VAL A 60 -0.59 -11.83 5.02
C VAL A 60 0.86 -11.36 5.19
N ASP A 61 1.46 -11.58 6.35
CA ASP A 61 2.85 -11.19 6.61
C ASP A 61 3.84 -11.91 5.69
N LYS A 62 3.57 -13.17 5.35
CA LYS A 62 4.37 -13.94 4.41
C LYS A 62 4.19 -13.47 2.98
N LEU A 63 2.97 -13.06 2.60
CA LEU A 63 2.70 -12.46 1.29
C LEU A 63 3.47 -11.14 1.13
N ILE A 64 3.40 -10.26 2.13
CA ILE A 64 4.13 -8.98 2.14
C ILE A 64 5.65 -9.21 2.10
N ALA A 65 6.15 -10.15 2.89
CA ALA A 65 7.58 -10.48 2.92
C ALA A 65 8.10 -11.01 1.57
N GLY A 66 7.22 -11.62 0.77
CA GLY A 66 7.54 -12.08 -0.59
C GLY A 66 7.75 -10.96 -1.61
N ILE A 67 7.38 -9.71 -1.28
CA ILE A 67 7.49 -8.56 -2.18
C ILE A 67 8.26 -7.42 -1.48
N PRO A 68 9.58 -7.56 -1.30
CA PRO A 68 10.39 -6.57 -0.57
C PRO A 68 10.37 -5.17 -1.19
N GLN A 69 10.05 -5.06 -2.48
CA GLN A 69 9.93 -3.80 -3.22
C GLN A 69 8.84 -2.88 -2.66
N LEU A 70 7.81 -3.42 -2.01
CA LEU A 70 6.75 -2.63 -1.37
C LEU A 70 7.34 -1.59 -0.41
N LYS A 71 8.39 -1.95 0.34
CA LYS A 71 9.07 -1.06 1.29
C LYS A 71 9.73 0.16 0.63
N THR A 72 9.93 0.14 -0.68
CA THR A 72 10.51 1.28 -1.40
C THR A 72 9.49 2.37 -1.70
N ILE A 73 8.21 2.00 -1.78
CA ILE A 73 7.12 2.87 -2.23
C ILE A 73 6.11 3.24 -1.14
N ALA A 74 5.98 2.41 -0.09
CA ALA A 74 5.01 2.64 0.98
C ALA A 74 5.48 2.02 2.30
N GLU A 75 4.98 2.57 3.42
CA GLU A 75 4.98 1.89 4.71
C GLU A 75 3.77 0.95 4.74
N VAL A 76 4.05 -0.36 4.60
CA VAL A 76 3.01 -1.37 4.43
C VAL A 76 2.87 -2.20 5.69
N ARG A 77 1.64 -2.33 6.20
CA ARG A 77 1.27 -3.30 7.24
C ARG A 77 0.17 -4.23 6.76
N GLY A 78 0.25 -5.49 7.18
CA GLY A 78 -0.76 -6.51 6.89
C GLY A 78 -1.71 -6.71 8.06
N GLU A 79 -2.97 -7.01 7.75
CA GLU A 79 -3.98 -7.43 8.71
C GLU A 79 -4.75 -8.61 8.14
N GLN A 80 -4.69 -9.76 8.84
CA GLN A 80 -5.46 -10.94 8.46
C GLN A 80 -6.87 -10.81 9.00
N VAL A 81 -7.81 -10.38 8.15
CA VAL A 81 -9.23 -10.28 8.54
C VAL A 81 -9.89 -11.65 8.51
N PHE A 82 -9.62 -12.41 7.45
CA PHE A 82 -10.05 -13.80 7.28
C PHE A 82 -8.94 -14.63 6.66
N GLN A 83 -9.03 -15.92 6.77
CA GLN A 83 -8.14 -16.88 6.10
C GLN A 83 -8.98 -18.04 5.54
N ILE A 84 -9.88 -17.71 4.61
CA ILE A 84 -10.83 -18.64 4.01
C ILE A 84 -10.75 -18.60 2.49
N ALA A 85 -11.14 -19.69 1.85
CA ALA A 85 -11.30 -19.75 0.42
C ALA A 85 -12.52 -18.90 0.00
N SER A 86 -12.44 -18.23 -1.16
CA SER A 86 -13.43 -17.21 -1.55
C SER A 86 -14.84 -17.77 -1.78
N GLU A 87 -14.95 -19.02 -2.25
CA GLU A 87 -16.23 -19.70 -2.41
C GLU A 87 -16.98 -19.93 -1.09
N SER A 88 -16.28 -19.81 0.03
CA SER A 88 -16.86 -19.91 1.38
C SER A 88 -17.15 -18.55 2.01
N PHE A 89 -16.99 -17.45 1.25
CA PHE A 89 -17.26 -16.11 1.74
C PHE A 89 -18.76 -15.85 1.88
N THR A 90 -19.17 -15.25 2.99
CA THR A 90 -20.57 -14.98 3.31
C THR A 90 -20.85 -13.49 3.36
N ASN A 91 -22.14 -13.12 3.33
CA ASN A 91 -22.54 -11.72 3.51
C ASN A 91 -22.07 -11.15 4.86
N ASP A 92 -22.04 -11.96 5.92
CA ASP A 92 -21.52 -11.52 7.22
C ASP A 92 -20.01 -11.23 7.17
N ASN A 93 -19.27 -11.99 6.38
CA ASN A 93 -17.85 -11.71 6.13
C ASN A 93 -17.70 -10.38 5.38
N LEU A 94 -18.51 -10.12 4.34
CA LEU A 94 -18.49 -8.85 3.61
C LEU A 94 -18.81 -7.65 4.52
N VAL A 95 -19.84 -7.77 5.36
CA VAL A 95 -20.20 -6.73 6.33
C VAL A 95 -19.07 -6.48 7.33
N THR A 96 -18.43 -7.53 7.81
CA THR A 96 -17.30 -7.43 8.74
C THR A 96 -16.09 -6.75 8.08
N LEU A 97 -15.76 -7.15 6.85
CA LEU A 97 -14.71 -6.53 6.06
C LEU A 97 -15.00 -5.04 5.81
N GLY A 98 -16.23 -4.71 5.39
CA GLY A 98 -16.66 -3.33 5.15
C GLY A 98 -16.58 -2.45 6.41
N LYS A 99 -16.95 -2.98 7.58
CA LYS A 99 -16.78 -2.29 8.86
C LYS A 99 -15.30 -2.03 9.14
N ARG A 100 -14.42 -3.00 8.88
CA ARG A 100 -12.98 -2.83 9.09
C ARG A 100 -12.38 -1.76 8.16
N VAL A 101 -12.73 -1.77 6.88
CA VAL A 101 -12.36 -0.72 5.92
C VAL A 101 -12.82 0.65 6.41
N SER A 102 -14.10 0.75 6.83
CA SER A 102 -14.68 2.01 7.32
C SER A 102 -13.95 2.56 8.56
N LEU A 103 -13.43 1.69 9.42
CA LEU A 103 -12.62 2.12 10.56
C LEU A 103 -11.25 2.63 10.10
N LEU A 104 -10.58 1.94 9.18
CA LEU A 104 -9.26 2.32 8.70
C LEU A 104 -9.28 3.66 7.93
N VAL A 105 -10.24 3.87 7.05
CA VAL A 105 -10.33 5.12 6.27
C VAL A 105 -10.68 6.35 7.12
N LYS A 106 -11.12 6.15 8.36
CA LYS A 106 -11.33 7.22 9.34
C LYS A 106 -10.09 7.52 10.19
N GLN A 107 -9.06 6.66 10.11
CA GLN A 107 -7.79 6.90 10.80
C GLN A 107 -6.98 7.90 9.98
N GLY A 108 -6.49 8.95 10.64
CA GLY A 108 -5.74 10.02 9.97
C GLY A 108 -4.32 9.63 9.55
N ASP A 109 -3.88 8.43 9.93
CA ASP A 109 -2.56 7.87 9.64
C ASP A 109 -2.59 6.77 8.57
N VAL A 110 -3.72 6.52 7.90
CA VAL A 110 -3.88 5.56 6.81
C VAL A 110 -4.16 6.28 5.50
N ASP A 111 -3.24 6.21 4.56
CA ASP A 111 -3.35 6.82 3.23
C ASP A 111 -4.05 5.91 2.22
N GLY A 112 -4.00 4.58 2.45
CA GLY A 112 -4.61 3.63 1.55
C GLY A 112 -4.93 2.29 2.18
N VAL A 113 -5.98 1.63 1.66
CA VAL A 113 -6.37 0.27 2.04
C VAL A 113 -6.39 -0.59 0.78
N VAL A 114 -5.71 -1.73 0.83
CA VAL A 114 -5.72 -2.75 -0.22
C VAL A 114 -6.37 -4.01 0.35
N ILE A 115 -7.29 -4.59 -0.39
CA ILE A 115 -7.93 -5.86 -0.01
C ILE A 115 -7.40 -6.95 -0.92
N THR A 116 -6.88 -8.05 -0.34
CA THR A 116 -6.57 -9.26 -1.10
C THR A 116 -7.68 -10.27 -0.89
N HIS A 117 -8.21 -10.80 -2.00
CA HIS A 117 -9.35 -11.69 -2.01
C HIS A 117 -9.16 -12.81 -3.06
N GLY A 118 -9.91 -13.88 -2.92
CA GLY A 118 -9.94 -14.95 -3.91
C GLY A 118 -10.78 -14.60 -5.13
N THR A 119 -10.50 -15.25 -6.25
CA THR A 119 -11.06 -14.92 -7.56
C THR A 119 -12.48 -15.43 -7.78
N ASP A 120 -12.95 -16.40 -6.97
CA ASP A 120 -14.24 -17.07 -7.21
C ASP A 120 -15.43 -16.15 -6.90
N THR A 121 -15.25 -15.17 -6.03
CA THR A 121 -16.30 -14.22 -5.61
C THR A 121 -15.84 -12.76 -5.68
N LEU A 122 -14.84 -12.45 -6.51
CA LEU A 122 -14.28 -11.10 -6.61
C LEU A 122 -15.27 -10.11 -7.27
N GLU A 123 -16.17 -10.60 -8.09
CA GLU A 123 -17.14 -9.84 -8.86
C GLU A 123 -18.51 -9.68 -8.17
N GLU A 124 -18.72 -10.30 -7.02
CA GLU A 124 -19.95 -10.22 -6.24
C GLU A 124 -19.88 -9.07 -5.23
#